data_b7a3371c96c8d37513fa9c9488737e7b
#
_entry.id   b7a3371c96c8d37513fa9c9488737e7b
#
_cell.length_a   1.000
_cell.length_b   1.000
_cell.length_c   1.000
_cell.angle_alpha   90.00
_cell.angle_beta   90.00
_cell.angle_gamma   90.00
#
_symmetry.space_group_name_H-M   'P 1'
#
loop_
_entity.id
_entity.type
_entity.pdbx_description
1 polymer ?
#
loop_
_entity_poly.entity_id
_entity_poly.type
_entity_poly.pdbx_seq_one_letter_code
_entity_poly.pdbx_strand_id
1 'polypeptide(L)'
;MVAIKLPIFSGMVPSIDKHLLADPNAQYSNNAWLYSGALDGLPVKEPLHTLVNPNATVAFRIPLPGNDPSYMYTGTWVEFENILTDFISAPVAADSFDRYYWTSTTTEPQYNTADRIRLGQHGFRLGIPQAGDLNVTVSGGVSATLVSRAYVATLVSEYGEEGPSSNPFLITGKIDDTFHVTLPAVDPDWLGVTRNIKKIRLYRTIVSAQGTTTYYLVTEVNALVTTQLYDDTMTDAVLASKPLLESTAWTEPPDLDGFIVMPNGIVAGFMDNELWFSEAYRPHAWPAAYSLTLEFKIVGLGIINQTLVVCTEGNPITASGVNPASITTSKLAAFEPCLSKGSIVSTEEGVFYASPNGLILVNAGYAQNITKQYISKDLWASIANEGKINAGRLGSAYYAFTGGVPKFVQDGVFQSNFVQTEISIGSAEGFLIDPSNQNVGFTFTKDTMDIKSVKNDALSGEVIVVRDGKVLWLDLRPGYDIEPYVWRSKVFQTPFAKNFAAYKTYLYGNPSFIFPNPQNYNINQQFDPATQLAIVRVYADGRLVSAQEVRQSGELHRLPTGFKAQFWEIEFEAKVKIKSFQMATSMKELALV
;
A
#
# COMPACT_ATOMS: atom_id res chain seq x y z
N MET A 1 9.95 -41.12 -28.40
CA MET A 1 9.96 -41.10 -26.93
C MET A 1 8.74 -40.31 -26.45
N VAL A 2 7.94 -40.88 -25.59
CA VAL A 2 6.83 -40.14 -24.96
C VAL A 2 7.17 -40.02 -23.48
N ALA A 3 7.66 -38.86 -23.11
CA ALA A 3 7.88 -38.52 -21.73
C ALA A 3 7.14 -37.21 -21.43
N ILE A 4 6.56 -37.10 -20.26
CA ILE A 4 6.06 -35.82 -19.72
C ILE A 4 7.15 -35.21 -18.88
N LYS A 5 7.57 -34.00 -19.24
CA LYS A 5 8.62 -33.26 -18.55
C LYS A 5 8.08 -31.90 -18.12
N LEU A 6 8.27 -31.57 -16.86
CA LEU A 6 7.97 -30.26 -16.28
C LEU A 6 9.29 -29.67 -15.74
N PRO A 7 10.09 -29.02 -16.59
CA PRO A 7 11.32 -28.36 -16.19
C PRO A 7 11.07 -26.99 -15.57
N ILE A 8 9.89 -26.41 -15.83
CA ILE A 8 9.43 -25.09 -15.38
C ILE A 8 7.97 -25.22 -14.98
N PHE A 9 7.57 -24.44 -13.99
CA PHE A 9 6.19 -24.36 -13.51
C PHE A 9 5.66 -22.94 -13.64
N SER A 10 4.41 -22.83 -14.08
CA SER A 10 3.67 -21.56 -14.24
C SER A 10 2.31 -21.64 -13.57
N GLY A 11 1.69 -20.50 -13.34
CA GLY A 11 0.38 -20.41 -12.73
C GLY A 11 -0.76 -20.79 -13.67
N MET A 12 -1.95 -20.51 -13.21
CA MET A 12 -3.19 -20.79 -13.94
C MET A 12 -3.43 -19.76 -15.05
N VAL A 13 -4.11 -20.23 -16.09
CA VAL A 13 -4.70 -19.41 -17.15
C VAL A 13 -6.16 -19.83 -17.35
N PRO A 14 -7.07 -19.47 -16.43
CA PRO A 14 -8.45 -19.94 -16.42
C PRO A 14 -9.27 -19.57 -17.66
N SER A 15 -8.80 -18.61 -18.47
CA SER A 15 -9.43 -18.27 -19.76
C SER A 15 -9.24 -19.33 -20.84
N ILE A 16 -8.33 -20.29 -20.65
CA ILE A 16 -7.97 -21.33 -21.61
C ILE A 16 -8.41 -22.68 -21.05
N ASP A 17 -9.01 -23.53 -21.91
CA ASP A 17 -9.36 -24.89 -21.54
C ASP A 17 -8.12 -25.70 -21.12
N LYS A 18 -8.29 -26.53 -20.09
CA LYS A 18 -7.21 -27.31 -19.47
C LYS A 18 -6.41 -28.21 -20.40
N HIS A 19 -7.03 -28.60 -21.53
CA HIS A 19 -6.36 -29.39 -22.57
C HIS A 19 -5.48 -28.55 -23.50
N LEU A 20 -5.78 -27.25 -23.62
CA LEU A 20 -5.11 -26.32 -24.53
C LEU A 20 -4.03 -25.49 -23.81
N LEU A 21 -3.90 -25.61 -22.49
CA LEU A 21 -2.88 -24.93 -21.71
C LEU A 21 -1.47 -25.26 -22.23
N ALA A 22 -0.54 -24.34 -22.12
CA ALA A 22 0.89 -24.63 -22.32
C ALA A 22 1.41 -25.62 -21.27
N ASP A 23 2.45 -26.37 -21.59
CA ASP A 23 2.95 -27.45 -20.72
C ASP A 23 3.31 -26.99 -19.27
N PRO A 24 3.93 -25.80 -19.03
CA PRO A 24 4.24 -25.37 -17.68
C PRO A 24 3.03 -24.83 -16.91
N ASN A 25 1.89 -24.53 -17.58
CA ASN A 25 0.73 -23.92 -16.92
C ASN A 25 -0.06 -24.92 -16.08
N ALA A 26 -0.56 -24.40 -14.96
CA ALA A 26 -1.46 -25.13 -14.08
C ALA A 26 -2.92 -25.00 -14.52
N GLN A 27 -3.71 -26.08 -14.34
CA GLN A 27 -5.16 -25.95 -14.28
C GLN A 27 -5.64 -25.52 -12.88
N TYR A 28 -4.84 -25.77 -11.83
CA TYR A 28 -5.06 -25.34 -10.47
C TYR A 28 -3.75 -25.03 -9.78
N SER A 29 -3.68 -23.91 -9.07
CA SER A 29 -2.53 -23.48 -8.27
C SER A 29 -3.03 -22.70 -7.05
N ASN A 30 -2.59 -23.10 -5.85
CA ASN A 30 -2.95 -22.47 -4.59
C ASN A 30 -1.73 -22.37 -3.68
N ASN A 31 -1.50 -21.23 -3.09
CA ASN A 31 -0.35 -20.90 -2.24
C ASN A 31 1.02 -21.17 -2.90
N ALA A 32 1.09 -21.26 -4.24
CA ALA A 32 2.33 -21.50 -4.95
C ALA A 32 3.04 -20.18 -5.29
N TRP A 33 4.36 -20.14 -5.05
CA TRP A 33 5.27 -19.08 -5.43
C TRP A 33 6.10 -19.50 -6.63
N LEU A 34 5.90 -18.86 -7.79
CA LEU A 34 6.41 -19.32 -9.08
C LEU A 34 7.47 -18.40 -9.69
N TYR A 35 7.98 -17.46 -8.91
CA TYR A 35 8.91 -16.42 -9.35
C TYR A 35 10.15 -16.94 -10.08
N SER A 36 10.73 -18.04 -9.62
CA SER A 36 11.96 -18.62 -10.20
C SER A 36 11.73 -19.63 -11.31
N GLY A 37 10.46 -19.90 -11.68
CA GLY A 37 10.11 -21.02 -12.56
C GLY A 37 10.15 -22.38 -11.87
N ALA A 38 10.64 -22.48 -10.65
CA ALA A 38 10.47 -23.65 -9.81
C ALA A 38 9.14 -23.56 -9.07
N LEU A 39 8.63 -24.68 -8.61
CA LEU A 39 7.42 -24.73 -7.81
C LEU A 39 7.80 -24.63 -6.33
N ASP A 40 7.40 -23.53 -5.70
CA ASP A 40 7.69 -23.19 -4.30
C ASP A 40 6.39 -22.84 -3.57
N GLY A 41 6.42 -22.77 -2.24
CA GLY A 41 5.31 -22.26 -1.45
C GLY A 41 5.44 -20.77 -1.12
N LEU A 42 4.33 -20.12 -0.83
CA LEU A 42 4.35 -18.80 -0.22
C LEU A 42 5.02 -18.87 1.16
N PRO A 43 5.73 -17.81 1.59
CA PRO A 43 6.30 -17.76 2.93
C PRO A 43 5.21 -17.85 4.00
N VAL A 44 5.52 -18.52 5.09
CA VAL A 44 4.65 -18.55 6.28
C VAL A 44 4.53 -17.14 6.83
N LYS A 45 3.32 -16.76 7.23
CA LYS A 45 3.05 -15.47 7.87
C LYS A 45 3.50 -15.51 9.32
N GLU A 46 4.61 -14.86 9.64
CA GLU A 46 5.17 -14.82 10.99
C GLU A 46 4.67 -13.63 11.81
N PRO A 47 4.37 -13.81 13.12
CA PRO A 47 3.87 -12.72 13.93
C PRO A 47 4.97 -11.70 14.26
N LEU A 48 4.72 -10.42 13.98
CA LEU A 48 5.57 -9.28 14.35
C LEU A 48 5.07 -8.55 15.59
N HIS A 49 3.74 -8.40 15.71
CA HIS A 49 3.14 -7.59 16.77
C HIS A 49 1.75 -8.13 17.13
N THR A 50 1.40 -8.05 18.41
CA THR A 50 0.03 -8.29 18.88
C THR A 50 -0.65 -6.95 19.07
N LEU A 51 -1.81 -6.76 18.43
CA LEU A 51 -2.57 -5.51 18.51
C LEU A 51 -3.01 -5.24 19.95
N VAL A 52 -2.84 -4.00 20.37
CA VAL A 52 -3.32 -3.50 21.67
C VAL A 52 -4.80 -3.11 21.55
N ASN A 53 -5.19 -2.48 20.43
CA ASN A 53 -6.59 -2.20 20.14
C ASN A 53 -7.24 -3.42 19.44
N PRO A 54 -8.19 -4.13 20.06
CA PRO A 54 -8.83 -5.30 19.45
C PRO A 54 -9.68 -4.96 18.20
N ASN A 55 -10.07 -3.70 18.03
CA ASN A 55 -10.84 -3.23 16.89
C ASN A 55 -9.94 -2.75 15.72
N ALA A 56 -8.62 -2.70 15.92
CA ALA A 56 -7.71 -2.27 14.87
C ALA A 56 -7.80 -3.18 13.65
N THR A 57 -7.89 -2.57 12.48
CA THR A 57 -7.93 -3.27 11.19
C THR A 57 -6.68 -3.03 10.36
N VAL A 58 -5.91 -1.98 10.66
CA VAL A 58 -4.65 -1.65 10.00
C VAL A 58 -3.66 -1.13 11.04
N ALA A 59 -2.39 -1.43 10.84
CA ALA A 59 -1.31 -0.96 11.68
C ALA A 59 -0.12 -0.52 10.82
N PHE A 60 0.58 0.51 11.29
CA PHE A 60 1.78 1.05 10.67
C PHE A 60 2.91 1.06 11.69
N ARG A 61 4.13 0.92 11.22
CA ARG A 61 5.30 0.86 12.08
C ARG A 61 6.14 2.12 11.93
N ILE A 62 6.57 2.68 13.06
CA ILE A 62 7.58 3.74 13.11
C ILE A 62 8.87 3.19 13.74
N PRO A 63 10.08 3.65 13.32
CA PRO A 63 11.33 3.13 13.84
C PRO A 63 11.51 3.45 15.33
N LEU A 64 12.31 2.65 16.02
CA LEU A 64 12.78 2.99 17.37
C LEU A 64 13.81 4.12 17.29
N PRO A 65 14.02 4.87 18.39
CA PRO A 65 15.08 5.86 18.46
C PRO A 65 16.46 5.19 18.29
N GLY A 66 17.32 5.80 17.46
CA GLY A 66 18.65 5.28 17.15
C GLY A 66 18.66 4.51 15.83
N ASN A 67 19.63 4.84 14.97
CA ASN A 67 19.76 4.28 13.61
C ASN A 67 20.47 2.92 13.59
N ASP A 68 20.11 1.97 14.46
CA ASP A 68 20.69 0.63 14.42
C ASP A 68 19.96 -0.21 13.33
N PRO A 69 20.65 -0.66 12.27
CA PRO A 69 20.06 -1.49 11.22
C PRO A 69 19.49 -2.82 11.73
N SER A 70 19.92 -3.30 12.92
CA SER A 70 19.36 -4.51 13.54
C SER A 70 17.88 -4.32 13.94
N TYR A 71 17.40 -3.08 14.04
CA TYR A 71 16.02 -2.73 14.34
C TYR A 71 15.07 -2.72 13.12
N MET A 72 15.51 -3.26 11.98
CA MET A 72 14.66 -3.32 10.76
C MET A 72 13.32 -4.03 11.01
N TYR A 73 13.22 -4.85 12.04
CA TYR A 73 12.02 -5.63 12.39
C TYR A 73 11.38 -5.21 13.71
N THR A 74 11.98 -4.28 14.45
CA THR A 74 11.44 -3.71 15.68
C THR A 74 10.95 -2.28 15.44
N GLY A 75 9.97 -1.83 16.19
CA GLY A 75 9.42 -0.49 16.04
C GLY A 75 8.23 -0.28 16.97
N THR A 76 7.74 0.95 16.99
CA THR A 76 6.47 1.26 17.65
C THR A 76 5.35 1.12 16.63
N TRP A 77 4.29 0.42 16.99
CA TRP A 77 3.12 0.23 16.14
C TRP A 77 2.06 1.28 16.41
N VAL A 78 1.50 1.82 15.35
CA VAL A 78 0.37 2.77 15.35
C VAL A 78 -0.82 2.06 14.74
N GLU A 79 -1.88 1.90 15.51
CA GLU A 79 -3.03 1.06 15.19
C GLU A 79 -4.26 1.92 14.89
N PHE A 80 -4.99 1.59 13.82
CA PHE A 80 -6.19 2.30 13.41
C PHE A 80 -7.35 1.35 13.16
N GLU A 81 -8.57 1.79 13.48
CA GLU A 81 -9.80 1.03 13.24
C GLU A 81 -10.27 1.15 11.79
N ASN A 82 -9.98 2.28 11.12
CA ASN A 82 -10.35 2.46 9.73
C ASN A 82 -9.26 1.92 8.79
N ILE A 83 -9.58 0.86 8.05
CA ILE A 83 -8.67 0.22 7.08
C ILE A 83 -8.20 1.18 5.96
N LEU A 84 -8.96 2.23 5.68
CA LEU A 84 -8.66 3.22 4.64
C LEU A 84 -7.73 4.34 5.14
N THR A 85 -7.20 4.22 6.36
CA THR A 85 -6.22 5.19 6.89
C THR A 85 -4.95 5.17 6.05
N ASP A 86 -4.53 6.37 5.62
CA ASP A 86 -3.19 6.61 5.10
C ASP A 86 -2.31 7.16 6.22
N PHE A 87 -1.09 6.67 6.30
CA PHE A 87 -0.08 7.06 7.28
C PHE A 87 1.24 7.30 6.57
N ILE A 88 1.80 8.50 6.70
CA ILE A 88 3.01 8.92 6.01
C ILE A 88 4.02 9.54 6.98
N SER A 89 5.30 9.42 6.69
CA SER A 89 6.36 10.17 7.35
C SER A 89 6.49 11.58 6.77
N ALA A 90 7.13 12.48 7.51
CA ALA A 90 7.42 13.83 7.03
C ALA A 90 8.16 13.77 5.68
N PRO A 91 7.78 14.62 4.71
CA PRO A 91 8.47 14.71 3.42
C PRO A 91 9.84 15.38 3.52
N VAL A 92 10.17 15.96 4.68
CA VAL A 92 11.45 16.61 4.96
C VAL A 92 12.46 15.55 5.35
N ALA A 93 13.54 15.41 4.58
CA ALA A 93 14.62 14.50 4.94
C ALA A 93 15.24 14.91 6.29
N ALA A 94 15.40 13.92 7.18
CA ALA A 94 15.91 14.11 8.53
C ALA A 94 15.12 15.19 9.33
N ASP A 95 13.79 15.10 9.29
CA ASP A 95 12.94 15.99 10.10
C ASP A 95 13.35 15.94 11.57
N SER A 96 13.77 17.09 12.10
CA SER A 96 14.28 17.19 13.48
C SER A 96 13.26 16.82 14.56
N PHE A 97 11.99 16.76 14.20
CA PHE A 97 10.89 16.40 15.09
C PHE A 97 10.36 14.98 14.83
N ASP A 98 10.86 14.28 13.79
CA ASP A 98 10.44 12.93 13.40
C ASP A 98 8.90 12.80 13.34
N ARG A 99 8.26 13.62 12.47
CA ARG A 99 6.80 13.76 12.38
C ARG A 99 6.17 12.74 11.44
N TYR A 100 4.98 12.30 11.83
CA TYR A 100 4.11 11.41 11.07
C TYR A 100 2.74 12.04 10.91
N TYR A 101 2.11 11.78 9.78
CA TYR A 101 0.83 12.35 9.39
C TYR A 101 -0.13 11.23 9.01
N TRP A 102 -1.43 11.38 9.33
CA TRP A 102 -2.46 10.41 8.93
C TRP A 102 -3.80 11.07 8.69
N THR A 103 -4.61 10.44 7.85
CA THR A 103 -5.99 10.79 7.57
C THR A 103 -6.77 9.59 7.10
N SER A 104 -8.09 9.67 7.17
CA SER A 104 -9.01 8.66 6.61
C SER A 104 -10.36 9.28 6.34
N THR A 105 -11.27 8.53 5.73
CA THR A 105 -12.67 8.95 5.50
C THR A 105 -13.46 9.27 6.78
N THR A 106 -12.93 8.95 7.95
CA THR A 106 -13.58 9.18 9.27
C THR A 106 -12.73 9.99 10.24
N THR A 107 -11.51 10.32 9.84
CA THR A 107 -10.56 11.05 10.68
C THR A 107 -9.97 12.19 9.86
N GLU A 108 -10.18 13.42 10.31
CA GLU A 108 -9.55 14.60 9.72
C GLU A 108 -8.01 14.48 9.70
N PRO A 109 -7.30 15.17 8.80
CA PRO A 109 -5.85 15.14 8.75
C PRO A 109 -5.21 15.50 10.08
N GLN A 110 -4.36 14.61 10.58
CA GLN A 110 -3.65 14.76 11.86
C GLN A 110 -2.15 14.53 11.70
N TYR A 111 -1.39 14.98 12.68
CA TYR A 111 0.04 14.71 12.78
C TYR A 111 0.50 14.56 14.24
N ASN A 112 1.64 13.92 14.42
CA ASN A 112 2.31 13.84 15.72
C ASN A 112 3.81 13.56 15.53
N THR A 113 4.59 13.76 16.55
CA THR A 113 6.01 13.35 16.58
C THR A 113 6.13 11.90 17.03
N ALA A 114 7.19 11.21 16.61
CA ALA A 114 7.46 9.83 17.02
C ALA A 114 7.51 9.68 18.55
N ASP A 115 8.12 10.61 19.27
CA ASP A 115 8.21 10.55 20.73
C ASP A 115 6.84 10.65 21.40
N ARG A 116 5.97 11.53 20.92
CA ARG A 116 4.61 11.65 21.44
C ARG A 116 3.76 10.42 21.12
N ILE A 117 3.95 9.82 19.92
CA ILE A 117 3.29 8.56 19.54
C ILE A 117 3.72 7.43 20.49
N ARG A 118 5.02 7.31 20.78
CA ARG A 118 5.56 6.30 21.72
C ARG A 118 5.01 6.45 23.13
N LEU A 119 4.67 7.67 23.53
CA LEU A 119 4.04 7.98 24.82
C LEU A 119 2.52 7.82 24.80
N GLY A 120 1.92 7.37 23.68
CA GLY A 120 0.47 7.23 23.54
C GLY A 120 -0.31 8.55 23.55
N GLN A 121 0.36 9.67 23.24
CA GLN A 121 -0.28 10.98 23.21
C GLN A 121 -1.06 11.19 21.91
N HIS A 122 -2.19 11.89 21.99
CA HIS A 122 -3.01 12.22 20.85
C HIS A 122 -2.28 13.07 19.81
N GLY A 123 -2.64 12.87 18.53
CA GLY A 123 -2.20 13.73 17.43
C GLY A 123 -2.86 15.11 17.49
N PHE A 124 -2.24 16.04 16.78
CA PHE A 124 -2.81 17.36 16.53
C PHE A 124 -3.44 17.36 15.13
N ARG A 125 -4.51 18.12 14.94
CA ARG A 125 -5.04 18.37 13.61
C ARG A 125 -3.98 19.05 12.75
N LEU A 126 -3.84 18.63 11.51
CA LEU A 126 -2.89 19.17 10.55
C LEU A 126 -3.31 20.57 10.11
N GLY A 127 -2.31 21.44 9.94
CA GLY A 127 -2.49 22.84 9.55
C GLY A 127 -2.47 23.80 10.74
N ILE A 128 -2.29 25.06 10.41
CA ILE A 128 -2.28 26.17 11.37
C ILE A 128 -3.46 27.08 11.07
N PRO A 129 -4.37 27.33 12.02
CA PRO A 129 -5.53 28.16 11.78
C PRO A 129 -5.14 29.62 11.53
N GLN A 130 -6.01 30.35 10.88
CA GLN A 130 -5.86 31.78 10.69
C GLN A 130 -5.91 32.51 12.05
N ALA A 131 -5.01 33.47 12.26
CA ALA A 131 -5.04 34.32 13.44
C ALA A 131 -6.31 35.19 13.46
N GLY A 132 -6.81 35.50 14.65
CA GLY A 132 -7.89 36.45 14.84
C GLY A 132 -7.50 37.87 14.40
N ASP A 133 -8.50 38.76 14.29
CA ASP A 133 -8.30 40.12 13.84
C ASP A 133 -7.55 40.95 14.89
N LEU A 134 -6.72 41.88 14.40
CA LEU A 134 -6.00 42.85 15.18
C LEU A 134 -6.84 44.10 15.43
N ASN A 135 -6.44 44.89 16.44
CA ASN A 135 -6.83 46.30 16.57
C ASN A 135 -5.58 47.16 16.79
N VAL A 136 -5.50 48.31 16.15
CA VAL A 136 -4.35 49.22 16.28
C VAL A 136 -4.84 50.62 16.53
N THR A 137 -4.22 51.29 17.49
CA THR A 137 -4.40 52.71 17.79
C THR A 137 -3.04 53.44 17.75
N VAL A 138 -3.05 54.75 17.63
CA VAL A 138 -1.82 55.55 17.51
C VAL A 138 -1.82 56.69 18.53
N SER A 139 -0.64 57.03 19.04
CA SER A 139 -0.46 58.18 19.91
C SER A 139 1.00 58.66 19.96
N GLY A 140 1.18 59.91 20.42
CA GLY A 140 2.45 60.46 20.87
C GLY A 140 3.33 61.13 19.81
N GLY A 141 3.07 60.99 18.53
CA GLY A 141 3.86 61.59 17.46
C GLY A 141 3.70 63.12 17.36
N VAL A 142 4.78 63.79 16.99
CA VAL A 142 4.82 65.25 16.76
C VAL A 142 5.09 65.64 15.30
N SER A 143 5.50 64.68 14.49
CA SER A 143 5.82 64.84 13.05
C SER A 143 4.59 65.31 12.26
N ALA A 144 4.80 66.13 11.25
CA ALA A 144 3.77 66.48 10.27
C ALA A 144 3.60 65.39 9.18
N THR A 145 4.51 64.44 9.08
CA THR A 145 4.49 63.39 8.04
C THR A 145 3.56 62.25 8.46
N LEU A 146 2.49 62.02 7.66
CA LEU A 146 1.59 60.90 7.84
C LEU A 146 2.08 59.67 7.04
N VAL A 147 1.90 58.51 7.63
CA VAL A 147 2.18 57.18 7.01
C VAL A 147 0.97 56.30 7.20
N SER A 148 0.66 55.50 6.15
CA SER A 148 -0.34 54.45 6.25
C SER A 148 0.35 53.11 6.38
N ARG A 149 -0.03 52.32 7.38
CA ARG A 149 0.51 51.00 7.67
C ARG A 149 -0.62 49.97 7.71
N ALA A 150 -0.37 48.80 7.17
CA ALA A 150 -1.26 47.65 7.33
C ALA A 150 -0.54 46.63 8.23
N TYR A 151 -1.26 46.12 9.22
CA TYR A 151 -0.81 45.11 10.17
C TYR A 151 -1.57 43.80 9.96
N VAL A 152 -0.85 42.66 10.06
CA VAL A 152 -1.42 41.33 10.09
C VAL A 152 -0.71 40.49 11.15
N ALA A 153 -1.41 39.49 11.68
CA ALA A 153 -0.82 38.49 12.57
C ALA A 153 -0.89 37.09 11.95
N THR A 154 0.05 36.23 12.33
CA THR A 154 0.03 34.80 12.04
C THR A 154 0.18 34.00 13.32
N LEU A 155 -0.30 32.75 13.32
CA LEU A 155 -0.05 31.79 14.39
C LEU A 155 1.10 30.87 14.00
N VAL A 156 1.87 30.44 15.00
CA VAL A 156 3.01 29.56 14.79
C VAL A 156 3.00 28.41 15.80
N SER A 157 3.23 27.18 15.29
CA SER A 157 3.31 25.98 16.12
C SER A 157 4.62 25.92 16.91
N GLU A 158 4.71 25.00 17.87
CA GLU A 158 5.95 24.67 18.58
C GLU A 158 7.07 24.22 17.63
N TYR A 159 6.72 23.68 16.47
CA TYR A 159 7.66 23.20 15.45
C TYR A 159 8.05 24.29 14.45
N GLY A 160 7.63 25.53 14.65
CA GLY A 160 7.94 26.67 13.79
C GLY A 160 7.10 26.75 12.52
N GLU A 161 6.05 25.94 12.41
CA GLU A 161 5.10 25.97 11.30
C GLU A 161 4.21 27.20 11.40
N GLU A 162 4.12 27.98 10.33
CA GLU A 162 3.39 29.24 10.30
C GLU A 162 2.13 29.12 9.45
N GLY A 163 1.03 29.65 9.94
CA GLY A 163 -0.27 29.64 9.27
C GLY A 163 -0.56 30.90 8.47
N PRO A 164 -1.76 31.00 7.88
CA PRO A 164 -2.17 32.15 7.10
C PRO A 164 -2.31 33.40 7.97
N SER A 165 -2.16 34.58 7.33
CA SER A 165 -2.31 35.86 8.00
C SER A 165 -3.75 36.15 8.37
N SER A 166 -3.95 36.90 9.46
CA SER A 166 -5.23 37.54 9.78
C SER A 166 -5.68 38.49 8.67
N ASN A 167 -6.91 39.00 8.78
CA ASN A 167 -7.32 40.13 7.95
C ASN A 167 -6.43 41.34 8.24
N PRO A 168 -6.06 42.13 7.20
CA PRO A 168 -5.23 43.30 7.39
C PRO A 168 -5.96 44.42 8.09
N PHE A 169 -5.33 44.98 9.13
CA PHE A 169 -5.80 46.20 9.79
C PHE A 169 -5.02 47.39 9.24
N LEU A 170 -5.76 48.32 8.57
CA LEU A 170 -5.16 49.52 7.97
C LEU A 170 -5.31 50.72 8.90
N ILE A 171 -4.24 51.42 9.16
CA ILE A 171 -4.22 52.62 10.00
C ILE A 171 -3.32 53.70 9.42
N THR A 172 -3.70 54.94 9.57
CA THR A 172 -2.90 56.11 9.24
C THR A 172 -2.53 56.84 10.52
N GLY A 173 -1.27 57.13 10.69
CA GLY A 173 -0.73 57.88 11.83
C GLY A 173 0.48 58.70 11.40
N LYS A 174 1.08 59.44 12.36
CA LYS A 174 2.34 60.13 12.11
C LYS A 174 3.51 59.16 12.08
N ILE A 175 4.55 59.46 11.34
CA ILE A 175 5.70 58.59 11.17
C ILE A 175 6.41 58.26 12.51
N ASP A 176 6.34 59.14 13.48
CA ASP A 176 6.90 59.03 14.81
C ASP A 176 5.86 58.66 15.90
N ASP A 177 4.63 58.30 15.53
CA ASP A 177 3.64 57.75 16.46
C ASP A 177 4.10 56.39 17.00
N THR A 178 3.72 56.10 18.22
CA THR A 178 3.69 54.73 18.74
C THR A 178 2.39 54.05 18.23
N PHE A 179 2.51 52.92 17.54
CA PHE A 179 1.39 52.14 17.11
C PHE A 179 1.10 51.04 18.13
N HIS A 180 0.02 51.21 18.90
CA HIS A 180 -0.42 50.27 19.93
C HIS A 180 -1.23 49.16 19.30
N VAL A 181 -0.61 48.00 19.09
CA VAL A 181 -1.23 46.84 18.45
C VAL A 181 -1.80 45.92 19.51
N THR A 182 -3.11 45.72 19.48
CA THR A 182 -3.76 44.68 20.29
C THR A 182 -3.80 43.38 19.49
N LEU A 183 -2.96 42.42 19.88
CA LEU A 183 -2.92 41.07 19.32
C LEU A 183 -4.12 40.25 19.78
N PRO A 184 -4.67 39.37 18.93
CA PRO A 184 -5.82 38.57 19.29
C PRO A 184 -5.53 37.54 20.38
N ALA A 185 -6.55 37.19 21.14
CA ALA A 185 -6.54 36.00 21.99
C ALA A 185 -6.54 34.75 21.12
N VAL A 186 -5.85 33.70 21.58
CA VAL A 186 -5.83 32.40 20.91
C VAL A 186 -6.79 31.45 21.63
N ASP A 187 -7.49 30.64 20.86
CA ASP A 187 -8.38 29.63 21.40
C ASP A 187 -7.61 28.70 22.36
N PRO A 188 -8.09 28.48 23.59
CA PRO A 188 -7.44 27.59 24.56
C PRO A 188 -7.14 26.19 24.01
N ASP A 189 -8.05 25.64 23.18
CA ASP A 189 -7.89 24.30 22.60
C ASP A 189 -6.74 24.24 21.58
N TRP A 190 -6.38 25.39 20.99
CA TRP A 190 -5.24 25.46 20.06
C TRP A 190 -3.87 25.48 20.76
N LEU A 191 -3.81 25.74 22.06
CA LEU A 191 -2.58 25.85 22.83
C LEU A 191 -2.02 24.49 23.31
N GLY A 192 -2.35 23.37 22.66
CA GLY A 192 -1.78 22.06 22.96
C GLY A 192 -2.80 20.93 23.13
N VAL A 193 -4.08 21.17 22.81
CA VAL A 193 -5.13 20.15 22.81
C VAL A 193 -5.42 19.69 21.38
N THR A 194 -6.04 20.53 20.57
CA THR A 194 -6.38 20.21 19.15
C THR A 194 -5.31 20.67 18.17
N ARG A 195 -4.52 21.65 18.55
CA ARG A 195 -3.40 22.23 17.79
C ARG A 195 -2.19 22.36 18.72
N ASN A 196 -1.07 22.72 18.16
CA ASN A 196 0.18 22.96 18.92
C ASN A 196 0.68 24.38 18.73
N ILE A 197 -0.22 25.37 18.90
CA ILE A 197 0.13 26.79 18.73
C ILE A 197 0.91 27.27 19.95
N LYS A 198 2.03 27.97 19.70
CA LYS A 198 2.90 28.51 20.76
C LYS A 198 3.15 29.99 20.63
N LYS A 199 3.10 30.54 19.42
CA LYS A 199 3.49 31.92 19.18
C LYS A 199 2.54 32.64 18.23
N ILE A 200 2.56 33.97 18.34
CA ILE A 200 1.96 34.89 17.38
C ILE A 200 3.10 35.73 16.80
N ARG A 201 3.15 35.88 15.48
CA ARG A 201 3.98 36.81 14.75
C ARG A 201 3.17 37.99 14.28
N LEU A 202 3.70 39.20 14.52
CA LEU A 202 3.13 40.45 14.01
C LEU A 202 3.93 40.91 12.83
N TYR A 203 3.24 41.25 11.74
CA TYR A 203 3.84 41.78 10.54
C TYR A 203 3.21 43.12 10.19
N ARG A 204 3.97 44.01 9.55
CA ARG A 204 3.43 45.22 8.95
C ARG A 204 4.08 45.59 7.62
N THR A 205 3.38 46.45 6.88
CA THR A 205 3.90 47.03 5.65
C THR A 205 4.87 48.15 5.88
N ILE A 206 5.80 48.35 4.92
CA ILE A 206 6.59 49.56 4.77
C ILE A 206 5.93 50.41 3.70
N VAL A 207 5.97 51.72 3.85
CA VAL A 207 5.53 52.66 2.82
C VAL A 207 6.42 52.51 1.60
N SER A 208 5.93 51.87 0.53
CA SER A 208 6.69 51.68 -0.70
C SER A 208 6.28 52.70 -1.75
N ALA A 209 7.27 53.35 -2.35
CA ALA A 209 7.07 54.25 -3.51
C ALA A 209 6.60 53.49 -4.78
N GLN A 210 6.66 52.15 -4.78
CA GLN A 210 6.38 51.28 -5.95
C GLN A 210 5.04 50.55 -5.91
N GLY A 211 4.19 50.79 -4.91
CA GLY A 211 2.82 50.25 -4.81
C GLY A 211 2.69 48.75 -4.51
N THR A 212 3.79 48.03 -4.22
CA THR A 212 3.76 46.64 -3.79
C THR A 212 3.60 46.57 -2.26
N THR A 213 2.57 45.86 -1.80
CA THR A 213 2.31 45.66 -0.37
C THR A 213 3.07 44.42 0.11
N THR A 214 4.18 44.63 0.79
CA THR A 214 4.99 43.58 1.39
C THR A 214 4.98 43.71 2.90
N TYR A 215 4.71 42.60 3.61
CA TYR A 215 4.69 42.55 5.05
C TYR A 215 6.03 42.04 5.61
N TYR A 216 6.57 42.74 6.63
CA TYR A 216 7.81 42.41 7.29
C TYR A 216 7.56 42.11 8.77
N LEU A 217 8.32 41.16 9.33
CA LEU A 217 8.19 40.75 10.72
C LEU A 217 8.56 41.87 11.69
N VAL A 218 7.58 42.29 12.48
CA VAL A 218 7.78 43.26 13.55
C VAL A 218 8.26 42.56 14.82
N THR A 219 7.52 41.55 15.27
CA THR A 219 7.85 40.83 16.52
C THR A 219 7.23 39.43 16.53
N GLU A 220 7.74 38.59 17.42
CA GLU A 220 7.18 37.28 17.74
C GLU A 220 6.95 37.25 19.28
N VAL A 221 5.72 36.90 19.71
CA VAL A 221 5.34 36.78 21.11
C VAL A 221 4.70 35.42 21.38
N ASN A 222 4.65 35.04 22.67
CA ASN A 222 3.95 33.82 23.06
C ASN A 222 2.44 33.95 22.81
N ALA A 223 1.81 32.89 22.33
CA ALA A 223 0.36 32.81 22.19
C ALA A 223 -0.31 32.69 23.56
N LEU A 224 -1.29 33.52 23.83
CA LEU A 224 -2.04 33.55 25.12
C LEU A 224 -3.54 33.48 24.86
N VAL A 225 -4.29 32.97 25.82
CA VAL A 225 -5.76 32.95 25.83
C VAL A 225 -6.41 34.34 26.03
N THR A 226 -5.57 35.36 26.27
CA THR A 226 -6.02 36.75 26.40
C THR A 226 -5.38 37.61 25.34
N THR A 227 -5.99 38.72 25.01
CA THR A 227 -5.40 39.73 24.13
C THR A 227 -4.11 40.28 24.75
N GLN A 228 -3.17 40.68 23.90
CA GLN A 228 -1.87 41.24 24.33
C GLN A 228 -1.65 42.57 23.61
N LEU A 229 -1.10 43.54 24.33
CA LEU A 229 -0.71 44.84 23.78
C LEU A 229 0.77 44.79 23.37
N TYR A 230 1.07 45.25 22.16
CA TYR A 230 2.43 45.46 21.67
C TYR A 230 2.59 46.87 21.11
N ASP A 231 3.61 47.60 21.54
CA ASP A 231 3.90 48.95 21.08
C ASP A 231 4.96 48.92 19.96
N ASP A 232 4.51 49.12 18.72
CA ASP A 232 5.41 49.20 17.57
C ASP A 232 5.98 50.61 17.40
N THR A 233 7.24 50.75 17.74
CA THR A 233 8.07 51.95 17.53
C THR A 233 9.15 51.72 16.49
N MET A 234 9.13 50.57 15.78
CA MET A 234 10.18 50.20 14.85
C MET A 234 10.17 51.12 13.62
N THR A 235 11.32 51.62 13.24
CA THR A 235 11.47 52.45 12.02
C THR A 235 11.43 51.56 10.77
N ASP A 236 11.01 52.13 9.64
CA ASP A 236 10.94 51.40 8.37
C ASP A 236 12.31 50.91 7.89
N ALA A 237 13.37 51.66 8.22
CA ALA A 237 14.76 51.27 7.87
C ALA A 237 15.20 49.99 8.60
N VAL A 238 14.84 49.83 9.88
CA VAL A 238 15.10 48.59 10.63
C VAL A 238 14.22 47.45 10.16
N LEU A 239 12.94 47.74 9.93
CA LEU A 239 11.98 46.74 9.48
C LEU A 239 12.33 46.13 8.12
N ALA A 240 12.88 46.92 7.19
CA ALA A 240 13.28 46.44 5.84
C ALA A 240 14.34 45.32 5.89
N SER A 241 15.04 45.13 6.99
CA SER A 241 16.00 44.03 7.18
C SER A 241 15.40 42.76 7.77
N LYS A 242 14.11 42.78 8.15
CA LYS A 242 13.44 41.67 8.80
C LYS A 242 12.86 40.67 7.78
N PRO A 243 12.59 39.42 8.20
CA PRO A 243 11.95 38.41 7.34
C PRO A 243 10.63 38.90 6.76
N LEU A 244 10.34 38.44 5.55
CA LEU A 244 9.07 38.67 4.87
C LEU A 244 8.02 37.65 5.29
N LEU A 245 6.76 38.05 5.20
CA LEU A 245 5.64 37.13 5.34
C LEU A 245 5.47 36.31 4.05
N GLU A 246 5.62 35.00 4.16
CA GLU A 246 5.43 34.04 3.06
C GLU A 246 4.10 33.28 3.17
N SER A 247 3.55 33.15 4.38
CA SER A 247 2.46 32.22 4.72
C SER A 247 1.06 32.75 4.45
N THR A 248 0.88 33.88 3.80
CA THR A 248 -0.44 34.52 3.62
C THR A 248 -1.51 33.58 3.05
N ALA A 249 -1.12 32.67 2.14
CA ALA A 249 -2.02 31.72 1.52
C ALA A 249 -1.93 30.29 2.09
N TRP A 250 -1.20 30.06 3.16
CA TRP A 250 -0.97 28.73 3.74
C TRP A 250 -2.12 28.29 4.65
N THR A 251 -3.27 28.04 4.02
CA THR A 251 -4.45 27.58 4.75
C THR A 251 -4.29 26.14 5.26
N GLU A 252 -5.12 25.74 6.21
CA GLU A 252 -5.24 24.37 6.67
C GLU A 252 -5.75 23.45 5.54
N PRO A 253 -5.40 22.14 5.54
CA PRO A 253 -6.00 21.19 4.62
C PRO A 253 -7.51 21.05 4.89
N PRO A 254 -8.31 20.74 3.86
CA PRO A 254 -9.68 20.28 4.07
C PRO A 254 -9.70 18.91 4.75
N ASP A 255 -10.87 18.37 5.05
CA ASP A 255 -11.03 17.02 5.61
C ASP A 255 -10.78 15.98 4.51
N LEU A 256 -9.48 15.67 4.29
CA LEU A 256 -9.03 14.78 3.24
C LEU A 256 -9.38 13.31 3.54
N ASP A 257 -9.94 12.61 2.56
CA ASP A 257 -10.21 11.16 2.60
C ASP A 257 -8.94 10.31 2.52
N GLY A 258 -7.85 10.88 2.04
CA GLY A 258 -6.55 10.23 1.93
C GLY A 258 -5.48 11.17 1.43
N PHE A 259 -4.20 10.75 1.60
CA PHE A 259 -3.05 11.48 1.08
C PHE A 259 -1.82 10.59 0.86
N ILE A 260 -0.87 11.10 0.08
CA ILE A 260 0.40 10.45 -0.23
C ILE A 260 1.51 11.49 -0.39
N VAL A 261 2.75 11.11 -0.06
CA VAL A 261 3.93 11.97 -0.28
C VAL A 261 4.47 11.75 -1.68
N MET A 262 4.59 12.82 -2.46
CA MET A 262 5.29 12.82 -3.74
C MET A 262 6.81 12.98 -3.53
N PRO A 263 7.66 12.44 -4.42
CA PRO A 263 9.13 12.49 -4.25
C PRO A 263 9.73 13.90 -4.20
N ASN A 264 9.01 14.92 -4.69
CA ASN A 264 9.41 16.33 -4.63
C ASN A 264 9.04 17.04 -3.31
N GLY A 265 8.60 16.29 -2.31
CA GLY A 265 8.25 16.83 -0.99
C GLY A 265 6.86 17.46 -0.89
N ILE A 266 6.04 17.34 -1.93
CA ILE A 266 4.64 17.75 -1.93
C ILE A 266 3.81 16.62 -1.34
N VAL A 267 2.87 16.94 -0.47
CA VAL A 267 1.81 16.00 -0.06
C VAL A 267 0.62 16.22 -0.97
N ALA A 268 0.21 15.18 -1.69
CA ALA A 268 -1.03 15.17 -2.46
C ALA A 268 -2.14 14.53 -1.62
N GLY A 269 -3.30 15.14 -1.56
CA GLY A 269 -4.48 14.62 -0.86
C GLY A 269 -5.73 14.77 -1.71
N PHE A 270 -6.82 14.16 -1.28
CA PHE A 270 -8.08 14.26 -2.00
C PHE A 270 -9.28 14.26 -1.05
N MET A 271 -10.34 14.89 -1.51
CA MET A 271 -11.68 14.89 -0.92
C MET A 271 -12.70 14.86 -2.06
N ASP A 272 -13.55 13.84 -2.08
CA ASP A 272 -14.52 13.60 -3.17
C ASP A 272 -13.84 13.61 -4.56
N ASN A 273 -14.10 14.61 -5.42
CA ASN A 273 -13.48 14.78 -6.75
C ASN A 273 -12.44 15.91 -6.80
N GLU A 274 -12.03 16.41 -5.65
CA GLU A 274 -11.01 17.45 -5.54
C GLU A 274 -9.65 16.85 -5.15
N LEU A 275 -8.65 17.18 -5.95
CA LEU A 275 -7.25 16.83 -5.71
C LEU A 275 -6.54 18.07 -5.15
N TRP A 276 -5.94 17.93 -3.98
CA TRP A 276 -5.30 19.00 -3.24
C TRP A 276 -3.79 18.75 -3.09
N PHE A 277 -3.01 19.84 -3.02
CA PHE A 277 -1.57 19.77 -2.84
C PHE A 277 -1.09 20.70 -1.73
N SER A 278 -0.16 20.22 -0.91
CA SER A 278 0.56 21.05 0.05
C SER A 278 1.63 21.88 -0.64
N GLU A 279 2.14 22.91 0.05
CA GLU A 279 3.45 23.47 -0.24
C GLU A 279 4.53 22.40 -0.16
N ALA A 280 5.55 22.50 -1.02
CA ALA A 280 6.66 21.57 -1.01
C ALA A 280 7.41 21.64 0.33
N TYR A 281 7.62 20.48 0.96
CA TYR A 281 8.25 20.32 2.29
C TYR A 281 7.54 21.01 3.44
N ARG A 282 6.27 21.43 3.25
CA ARG A 282 5.43 22.09 4.27
C ARG A 282 4.06 21.41 4.36
N PRO A 283 3.96 20.24 4.97
CA PRO A 283 2.71 19.45 5.02
C PRO A 283 1.55 20.16 5.73
N HIS A 284 1.83 21.22 6.50
CA HIS A 284 0.84 22.03 7.20
C HIS A 284 0.18 23.10 6.33
N ALA A 285 0.72 23.38 5.12
CA ALA A 285 0.32 24.51 4.28
C ALA A 285 -0.36 24.02 2.99
N TRP A 286 -1.66 24.31 2.84
CA TRP A 286 -2.51 23.85 1.73
C TRP A 286 -3.22 25.02 1.03
N PRO A 287 -2.50 25.80 0.20
CA PRO A 287 -3.11 26.89 -0.54
C PRO A 287 -4.28 26.43 -1.41
N ALA A 288 -5.43 27.09 -1.28
CA ALA A 288 -6.62 26.73 -2.07
C ALA A 288 -6.37 26.82 -3.60
N ALA A 289 -5.41 27.64 -4.01
CA ALA A 289 -5.00 27.74 -5.42
C ALA A 289 -4.30 26.47 -5.96
N TYR A 290 -3.93 25.52 -5.11
CA TYR A 290 -3.31 24.27 -5.50
C TYR A 290 -4.31 23.12 -5.60
N SER A 291 -5.60 23.38 -5.50
CA SER A 291 -6.65 22.39 -5.71
C SER A 291 -7.02 22.26 -7.18
N LEU A 292 -7.35 21.04 -7.60
CA LEU A 292 -7.79 20.70 -8.96
C LEU A 292 -9.09 19.87 -8.85
N THR A 293 -10.17 20.33 -9.49
CA THR A 293 -11.42 19.57 -9.56
C THR A 293 -11.40 18.61 -10.74
N LEU A 294 -11.67 17.34 -10.52
CA LEU A 294 -11.70 16.29 -11.50
C LEU A 294 -13.12 15.92 -11.92
N GLU A 295 -13.24 15.19 -13.04
CA GLU A 295 -14.54 14.76 -13.59
C GLU A 295 -15.24 13.70 -12.72
N PHE A 296 -14.47 12.80 -12.12
CA PHE A 296 -14.97 11.67 -11.33
C PHE A 296 -14.45 11.72 -9.91
N LYS A 297 -15.21 11.12 -8.99
CA LYS A 297 -14.79 10.93 -7.60
C LYS A 297 -13.46 10.16 -7.54
N ILE A 298 -12.58 10.61 -6.66
CA ILE A 298 -11.28 9.97 -6.40
C ILE A 298 -11.50 8.84 -5.40
N VAL A 299 -10.95 7.67 -5.71
CA VAL A 299 -10.98 6.50 -4.82
C VAL A 299 -9.69 6.41 -4.01
N GLY A 300 -8.56 6.81 -4.61
CA GLY A 300 -7.28 6.83 -3.95
C GLY A 300 -6.14 7.23 -4.87
N LEU A 301 -4.94 7.29 -4.30
CA LEU A 301 -3.73 7.79 -4.93
C LEU A 301 -2.65 6.72 -4.96
N GLY A 302 -1.83 6.73 -6.00
CA GLY A 302 -0.62 5.94 -6.13
C GLY A 302 0.49 6.75 -6.78
N ILE A 303 1.73 6.28 -6.68
CA ILE A 303 2.89 6.96 -7.27
C ILE A 303 3.70 5.99 -8.11
N ILE A 304 4.09 6.47 -9.28
CA ILE A 304 5.13 5.86 -10.11
C ILE A 304 6.20 6.91 -10.43
N ASN A 305 7.43 6.66 -10.00
CA ASN A 305 8.54 7.63 -10.11
C ASN A 305 8.14 9.01 -9.53
N GLN A 306 8.02 10.04 -10.37
CA GLN A 306 7.61 11.40 -9.97
C GLN A 306 6.17 11.73 -10.37
N THR A 307 5.44 10.76 -10.90
CA THR A 307 4.06 10.95 -11.39
C THR A 307 3.07 10.39 -10.37
N LEU A 308 2.13 11.23 -9.96
CA LEU A 308 0.97 10.83 -9.17
C LEU A 308 -0.05 10.17 -10.11
N VAL A 309 -0.55 9.01 -9.71
CA VAL A 309 -1.68 8.34 -10.36
C VAL A 309 -2.90 8.52 -9.47
N VAL A 310 -3.93 9.14 -10.02
CA VAL A 310 -5.21 9.36 -9.37
C VAL A 310 -6.19 8.31 -9.87
N CYS A 311 -6.54 7.37 -9.00
CA CYS A 311 -7.51 6.32 -9.28
C CYS A 311 -8.90 6.85 -8.97
N THR A 312 -9.77 6.89 -9.98
CA THR A 312 -11.11 7.48 -9.89
C THR A 312 -12.21 6.45 -10.15
N GLU A 313 -13.47 6.81 -9.92
CA GLU A 313 -14.64 6.03 -10.32
C GLU A 313 -14.89 6.05 -11.85
N GLY A 314 -13.95 6.57 -12.62
CA GLY A 314 -14.00 6.63 -14.09
C GLY A 314 -12.63 6.35 -14.71
N ASN A 315 -12.11 7.29 -15.49
CA ASN A 315 -10.79 7.16 -16.09
C ASN A 315 -9.69 7.43 -15.05
N PRO A 316 -8.61 6.65 -15.02
CA PRO A 316 -7.42 7.03 -14.24
C PRO A 316 -6.78 8.29 -14.81
N ILE A 317 -6.23 9.10 -13.94
CA ILE A 317 -5.62 10.39 -14.27
C ILE A 317 -4.18 10.36 -13.76
N THR A 318 -3.26 10.90 -14.52
CA THR A 318 -1.89 11.15 -14.07
C THR A 318 -1.71 12.63 -13.78
N ALA A 319 -0.99 12.95 -12.70
CA ALA A 319 -0.63 14.32 -12.35
C ALA A 319 0.88 14.44 -12.16
N SER A 320 1.49 15.47 -12.74
CA SER A 320 2.93 15.69 -12.66
C SER A 320 3.26 17.18 -12.68
N GLY A 321 4.34 17.54 -12.00
CA GLY A 321 4.84 18.91 -11.91
C GLY A 321 5.89 19.01 -10.82
N VAL A 322 6.79 19.97 -10.94
CA VAL A 322 7.87 20.20 -9.96
C VAL A 322 7.38 21.07 -8.81
N ASN A 323 6.49 21.99 -9.09
CA ASN A 323 5.94 22.94 -8.13
C ASN A 323 4.42 22.73 -7.99
N PRO A 324 3.83 22.78 -6.78
CA PRO A 324 2.39 22.59 -6.57
C PRO A 324 1.51 23.47 -7.49
N ALA A 325 1.89 24.73 -7.68
CA ALA A 325 1.17 25.68 -8.55
C ALA A 325 1.22 25.34 -10.04
N SER A 326 2.11 24.44 -10.48
CA SER A 326 2.32 24.06 -11.88
C SER A 326 2.02 22.60 -12.17
N ILE A 327 1.37 21.89 -11.26
CA ILE A 327 0.95 20.52 -11.48
C ILE A 327 -0.12 20.50 -12.56
N THR A 328 0.08 19.64 -13.54
CA THR A 328 -0.87 19.40 -14.63
C THR A 328 -1.38 17.98 -14.59
N THR A 329 -2.64 17.81 -14.96
CA THR A 329 -3.30 16.50 -15.02
C THR A 329 -3.48 16.05 -16.45
N SER A 330 -3.36 14.74 -16.69
CA SER A 330 -3.64 14.08 -17.96
C SER A 330 -4.59 12.90 -17.74
N LYS A 331 -5.76 12.96 -18.38
CA LYS A 331 -6.74 11.87 -18.36
C LYS A 331 -6.29 10.76 -19.31
N LEU A 332 -6.21 9.53 -18.82
CA LEU A 332 -5.90 8.38 -19.67
C LEU A 332 -7.16 7.92 -20.43
N ALA A 333 -6.95 7.41 -21.65
CA ALA A 333 -8.07 7.08 -22.56
C ALA A 333 -8.92 5.89 -22.07
N ALA A 334 -8.35 4.97 -21.29
CA ALA A 334 -9.06 3.78 -20.80
C ALA A 334 -10.08 4.17 -19.72
N PHE A 335 -11.36 3.80 -19.92
CA PHE A 335 -12.38 3.92 -18.88
C PHE A 335 -12.32 2.66 -18.01
N GLU A 336 -11.55 2.75 -16.90
CA GLU A 336 -11.30 1.65 -15.97
C GLU A 336 -11.47 2.16 -14.52
N PRO A 337 -12.71 2.15 -14.01
CA PRO A 337 -13.01 2.63 -12.65
C PRO A 337 -12.23 1.84 -11.60
N CYS A 338 -11.73 2.52 -10.57
CA CYS A 338 -11.14 1.88 -9.40
C CYS A 338 -12.24 1.41 -8.44
N LEU A 339 -12.22 0.14 -8.05
CA LEU A 339 -13.22 -0.45 -7.15
C LEU A 339 -12.99 -0.13 -5.67
N SER A 340 -11.73 -0.07 -5.24
CA SER A 340 -11.41 0.15 -3.83
C SER A 340 -10.03 0.76 -3.62
N LYS A 341 -9.91 1.64 -2.62
CA LYS A 341 -8.64 2.22 -2.18
C LYS A 341 -7.65 1.13 -1.71
N GLY A 342 -8.15 0.08 -1.05
CA GLY A 342 -7.32 -1.03 -0.57
C GLY A 342 -6.66 -1.85 -1.68
N SER A 343 -7.16 -1.76 -2.92
CA SER A 343 -6.59 -2.45 -4.08
C SER A 343 -5.44 -1.68 -4.75
N ILE A 344 -5.19 -0.43 -4.35
CA ILE A 344 -4.17 0.41 -5.00
C ILE A 344 -2.80 0.06 -4.44
N VAL A 345 -1.90 -0.37 -5.32
CA VAL A 345 -0.52 -0.74 -4.99
C VAL A 345 0.46 -0.07 -5.94
N SER A 346 1.36 0.74 -5.41
CA SER A 346 2.45 1.36 -6.16
C SER A 346 3.64 0.39 -6.28
N THR A 347 4.16 0.21 -7.50
CA THR A 347 5.32 -0.61 -7.79
C THR A 347 6.28 0.12 -8.74
N GLU A 348 7.40 -0.50 -9.08
CA GLU A 348 8.36 0.05 -10.06
C GLU A 348 7.80 0.03 -11.48
N GLU A 349 6.90 -0.92 -11.81
CA GLU A 349 6.26 -1.04 -13.12
C GLU A 349 5.11 -0.03 -13.30
N GLY A 350 4.48 0.39 -12.22
CA GLY A 350 3.33 1.29 -12.22
C GLY A 350 2.45 1.15 -10.99
N VAL A 351 1.28 1.72 -11.07
CA VAL A 351 0.25 1.63 -10.04
C VAL A 351 -0.79 0.61 -10.45
N PHE A 352 -0.97 -0.41 -9.63
CA PHE A 352 -2.03 -1.41 -9.81
C PHE A 352 -3.27 -1.04 -9.01
N TYR A 353 -4.44 -1.34 -9.58
CA TYR A 353 -5.70 -1.30 -8.84
C TYR A 353 -6.73 -2.24 -9.48
N ALA A 354 -7.71 -2.68 -8.70
CA ALA A 354 -8.81 -3.49 -9.18
C ALA A 354 -9.89 -2.62 -9.85
N SER A 355 -10.30 -3.01 -11.06
CA SER A 355 -11.42 -2.46 -11.82
C SER A 355 -12.50 -3.53 -12.00
N PRO A 356 -13.75 -3.19 -12.35
CA PRO A 356 -14.77 -4.18 -12.73
C PRO A 356 -14.36 -5.08 -13.90
N ASN A 357 -13.38 -4.66 -14.72
CA ASN A 357 -12.93 -5.38 -15.91
C ASN A 357 -11.68 -6.23 -15.69
N GLY A 358 -10.97 -6.07 -14.58
CA GLY A 358 -9.71 -6.76 -14.31
C GLY A 358 -8.80 -5.99 -13.37
N LEU A 359 -7.58 -6.47 -13.19
CA LEU A 359 -6.52 -5.75 -12.53
C LEU A 359 -5.85 -4.82 -13.55
N ILE A 360 -5.85 -3.53 -13.25
CA ILE A 360 -5.33 -2.49 -14.12
C ILE A 360 -3.94 -2.09 -13.64
N LEU A 361 -3.01 -2.01 -14.58
CA LEU A 361 -1.71 -1.37 -14.42
C LEU A 361 -1.75 -0.01 -15.08
N VAL A 362 -1.48 1.03 -14.31
CA VAL A 362 -1.32 2.41 -14.80
C VAL A 362 0.15 2.79 -14.77
N ASN A 363 0.66 3.18 -15.93
CA ASN A 363 1.96 3.82 -16.09
C ASN A 363 1.77 5.29 -16.48
N ALA A 364 2.85 6.07 -16.58
CA ALA A 364 2.80 7.52 -16.87
C ALA A 364 2.02 7.90 -18.14
N GLY A 365 1.86 7.00 -19.11
CA GLY A 365 1.21 7.29 -20.39
C GLY A 365 0.06 6.37 -20.79
N TYR A 366 -0.19 5.27 -20.06
CA TYR A 366 -1.26 4.33 -20.42
C TYR A 366 -1.82 3.60 -19.21
N ALA A 367 -3.02 3.05 -19.39
CA ALA A 367 -3.64 2.09 -18.48
C ALA A 367 -3.93 0.79 -19.22
N GLN A 368 -3.54 -0.34 -18.66
CA GLN A 368 -3.66 -1.66 -19.26
C GLN A 368 -4.29 -2.66 -18.30
N ASN A 369 -5.27 -3.43 -18.76
CA ASN A 369 -5.78 -4.58 -18.04
C ASN A 369 -4.83 -5.77 -18.20
N ILE A 370 -4.12 -6.12 -17.12
CA ILE A 370 -3.11 -7.18 -17.12
C ILE A 370 -3.71 -8.58 -16.92
N THR A 371 -4.92 -8.69 -16.39
CA THR A 371 -5.59 -9.98 -16.15
C THR A 371 -6.38 -10.49 -17.35
N LYS A 372 -6.64 -9.66 -18.36
CA LYS A 372 -7.48 -9.98 -19.51
C LYS A 372 -7.06 -11.27 -20.24
N GLN A 373 -5.76 -11.54 -20.30
CA GLN A 373 -5.23 -12.75 -20.97
C GLN A 373 -5.32 -14.01 -20.12
N TYR A 374 -5.48 -13.89 -18.80
CA TYR A 374 -5.50 -15.01 -17.87
C TYR A 374 -6.89 -15.39 -17.41
N ILE A 375 -7.78 -14.41 -17.20
CA ILE A 375 -9.07 -14.59 -16.54
C ILE A 375 -10.17 -13.95 -17.38
N SER A 376 -11.30 -14.66 -17.54
CA SER A 376 -12.50 -14.10 -18.17
C SER A 376 -13.10 -12.98 -17.28
N LYS A 377 -13.84 -12.05 -17.91
CA LYS A 377 -14.50 -10.96 -17.17
C LYS A 377 -15.47 -11.48 -16.10
N ASP A 378 -16.21 -12.55 -16.38
CA ASP A 378 -17.18 -13.13 -15.45
C ASP A 378 -16.50 -13.75 -14.24
N LEU A 379 -15.37 -14.45 -14.46
CA LEU A 379 -14.58 -15.02 -13.38
C LEU A 379 -13.93 -13.90 -12.55
N TRP A 380 -13.40 -12.86 -13.20
CA TRP A 380 -12.87 -11.70 -12.48
C TRP A 380 -13.94 -11.02 -11.62
N ALA A 381 -15.15 -10.82 -12.15
CA ALA A 381 -16.25 -10.23 -11.40
C ALA A 381 -16.58 -11.03 -10.13
N SER A 382 -16.44 -12.36 -10.15
CA SER A 382 -16.63 -13.19 -8.95
C SER A 382 -15.51 -13.03 -7.92
N ILE A 383 -14.28 -12.72 -8.36
CA ILE A 383 -13.12 -12.46 -7.49
C ILE A 383 -13.19 -11.05 -6.89
N ALA A 384 -13.49 -10.05 -7.73
CA ALA A 384 -13.51 -8.65 -7.36
C ALA A 384 -14.79 -8.19 -6.65
N ASN A 385 -15.66 -9.15 -6.32
CA ASN A 385 -16.99 -8.90 -5.76
C ASN A 385 -16.96 -7.87 -4.61
N GLU A 386 -17.86 -6.86 -4.69
CA GLU A 386 -18.11 -5.84 -3.68
C GLU A 386 -16.96 -4.86 -3.36
N GLY A 387 -15.88 -4.80 -4.16
CA GLY A 387 -14.82 -3.81 -3.96
C GLY A 387 -14.02 -3.97 -2.65
N LYS A 388 -14.01 -5.16 -2.04
CA LYS A 388 -13.33 -5.43 -0.76
C LYS A 388 -11.91 -5.97 -0.92
N ILE A 389 -11.26 -5.68 -2.05
CA ILE A 389 -9.89 -6.12 -2.29
C ILE A 389 -8.92 -5.28 -1.47
N ASN A 390 -8.08 -5.97 -0.69
CA ASN A 390 -6.93 -5.41 0.01
C ASN A 390 -5.67 -6.06 -0.52
N ALA A 391 -4.68 -5.24 -0.91
CA ALA A 391 -3.51 -5.73 -1.59
C ALA A 391 -2.22 -5.07 -1.11
N GLY A 392 -1.12 -5.76 -1.34
CA GLY A 392 0.23 -5.28 -1.17
C GLY A 392 1.16 -5.88 -2.23
N ARG A 393 2.40 -5.41 -2.25
CA ARG A 393 3.45 -5.89 -3.15
C ARG A 393 4.29 -6.94 -2.45
N LEU A 394 4.25 -8.19 -2.90
CA LEU A 394 5.12 -9.28 -2.45
C LEU A 394 6.22 -9.50 -3.50
N GLY A 395 7.43 -8.99 -3.25
CA GLY A 395 8.47 -8.91 -4.28
C GLY A 395 8.03 -8.06 -5.47
N SER A 396 7.97 -8.63 -6.68
CA SER A 396 7.39 -8.02 -7.88
C SER A 396 5.90 -8.29 -8.05
N ALA A 397 5.31 -9.21 -7.26
CA ALA A 397 3.95 -9.64 -7.43
C ALA A 397 2.93 -8.78 -6.70
N TYR A 398 1.77 -8.63 -7.31
CA TYR A 398 0.56 -8.11 -6.68
C TYR A 398 -0.09 -9.23 -5.86
N TYR A 399 -0.11 -9.07 -4.55
CA TYR A 399 -0.64 -10.02 -3.57
C TYR A 399 -1.89 -9.44 -2.92
N ALA A 400 -3.04 -10.09 -3.10
CA ALA A 400 -4.33 -9.54 -2.70
C ALA A 400 -5.21 -10.56 -1.99
N PHE A 401 -6.04 -10.07 -1.07
CA PHE A 401 -7.17 -10.80 -0.50
C PHE A 401 -8.48 -10.11 -0.84
N THR A 402 -9.50 -10.94 -1.08
CA THR A 402 -10.87 -10.51 -1.31
C THR A 402 -11.67 -10.71 -0.04
N GLY A 403 -12.54 -9.78 0.31
CA GLY A 403 -13.34 -9.85 1.54
C GLY A 403 -14.50 -10.84 1.52
N GLY A 404 -14.49 -11.84 0.65
CA GLY A 404 -15.54 -12.86 0.53
C GLY A 404 -15.03 -14.15 -0.10
N VAL A 405 -15.81 -15.21 0.00
CA VAL A 405 -15.52 -16.48 -0.68
C VAL A 405 -15.89 -16.31 -2.15
N PRO A 406 -14.94 -16.42 -3.10
CA PRO A 406 -15.26 -16.36 -4.51
C PRO A 406 -16.23 -17.48 -4.90
N LYS A 407 -17.35 -17.14 -5.54
CA LYS A 407 -18.42 -18.07 -5.91
C LYS A 407 -18.00 -19.18 -6.87
N PHE A 408 -16.86 -19.06 -7.54
CA PHE A 408 -16.38 -20.08 -8.47
C PHE A 408 -16.05 -21.43 -7.82
N VAL A 409 -15.85 -21.48 -6.50
CA VAL A 409 -15.73 -22.73 -5.74
C VAL A 409 -17.09 -23.43 -5.61
N GLN A 410 -18.20 -22.69 -5.67
CA GLN A 410 -19.56 -23.22 -5.53
C GLN A 410 -20.14 -23.75 -6.85
N ASP A 411 -19.76 -23.19 -8.02
CA ASP A 411 -20.41 -23.49 -9.30
C ASP A 411 -19.74 -24.62 -10.12
N GLY A 412 -18.85 -25.41 -9.51
CA GLY A 412 -18.33 -26.64 -10.14
C GLY A 412 -17.42 -26.45 -11.34
N VAL A 413 -17.00 -25.23 -11.67
CA VAL A 413 -16.02 -24.94 -12.73
C VAL A 413 -14.66 -25.58 -12.42
N PHE A 414 -14.38 -25.80 -11.13
CA PHE A 414 -13.25 -26.56 -10.62
C PHE A 414 -13.69 -27.80 -9.82
N GLN A 415 -14.70 -28.53 -10.28
CA GLN A 415 -14.97 -29.87 -9.74
C GLN A 415 -13.78 -30.79 -10.08
N SER A 416 -12.71 -30.65 -9.31
CA SER A 416 -11.94 -31.82 -8.95
C SER A 416 -12.72 -32.52 -7.85
N ASN A 417 -12.72 -33.85 -7.83
CA ASN A 417 -13.23 -34.67 -6.71
C ASN A 417 -12.39 -34.41 -5.42
N PHE A 418 -12.02 -33.15 -5.14
CA PHE A 418 -11.48 -32.75 -3.85
C PHE A 418 -12.61 -32.83 -2.86
N VAL A 419 -12.39 -33.62 -1.84
CA VAL A 419 -13.14 -33.55 -0.60
C VAL A 419 -13.37 -32.08 -0.31
N GLN A 420 -14.63 -31.65 -0.29
CA GLN A 420 -15.04 -30.41 0.32
C GLN A 420 -14.45 -30.42 1.74
N THR A 421 -13.25 -29.89 1.87
CA THR A 421 -12.84 -29.40 3.19
C THR A 421 -13.85 -28.31 3.46
N GLU A 422 -14.70 -28.54 4.45
CA GLU A 422 -15.69 -27.59 4.94
C GLU A 422 -15.02 -26.22 4.94
N ILE A 423 -15.59 -25.27 4.20
CA ILE A 423 -15.17 -23.88 4.24
C ILE A 423 -15.42 -23.44 5.65
N SER A 424 -14.37 -23.44 6.48
CA SER A 424 -14.50 -22.99 7.85
C SER A 424 -14.88 -21.52 7.80
N ILE A 425 -15.97 -21.17 8.46
CA ILE A 425 -16.38 -19.79 8.70
C ILE A 425 -15.15 -19.04 9.23
N GLY A 426 -14.66 -18.02 8.46
CA GLY A 426 -13.48 -17.24 8.81
C GLY A 426 -12.24 -17.42 7.91
N SER A 427 -12.32 -18.18 6.80
CA SER A 427 -11.20 -18.24 5.83
C SER A 427 -11.21 -17.03 4.90
N ALA A 428 -10.03 -16.48 4.62
CA ALA A 428 -9.83 -15.47 3.59
C ALA A 428 -9.28 -16.10 2.31
N GLU A 429 -9.82 -15.70 1.19
CA GLU A 429 -9.32 -16.10 -0.13
C GLU A 429 -8.74 -14.91 -0.87
N GLY A 430 -7.71 -15.15 -1.66
CA GLY A 430 -7.00 -14.12 -2.38
C GLY A 430 -6.32 -14.65 -3.63
N PHE A 431 -5.49 -13.82 -4.22
CA PHE A 431 -4.74 -14.18 -5.41
C PHE A 431 -3.39 -13.46 -5.45
N LEU A 432 -2.52 -14.04 -6.25
CA LEU A 432 -1.21 -13.50 -6.57
C LEU A 432 -1.02 -13.50 -8.08
N ILE A 433 -0.54 -12.38 -8.61
CA ILE A 433 -0.16 -12.23 -10.01
C ILE A 433 1.15 -11.46 -10.10
N ASP A 434 2.11 -11.96 -10.88
CA ASP A 434 3.38 -11.28 -11.11
C ASP A 434 3.40 -10.71 -12.54
N PRO A 435 3.22 -9.40 -12.69
CA PRO A 435 3.19 -8.75 -14.00
C PRO A 435 4.58 -8.66 -14.67
N SER A 436 5.66 -8.70 -13.89
CA SER A 436 7.03 -8.65 -14.40
C SER A 436 7.44 -9.93 -15.11
N ASN A 437 6.77 -11.05 -14.79
CA ASN A 437 7.01 -12.35 -15.38
C ASN A 437 5.78 -12.84 -16.17
N GLN A 438 5.76 -12.56 -17.47
CA GLN A 438 4.66 -12.91 -18.38
C GLN A 438 4.32 -14.41 -18.43
N ASN A 439 5.19 -15.28 -17.90
CA ASN A 439 4.97 -16.73 -17.89
C ASN A 439 4.36 -17.22 -16.58
N VAL A 440 4.26 -16.40 -15.54
CA VAL A 440 3.89 -16.85 -14.19
C VAL A 440 2.41 -17.18 -14.07
N GLY A 441 1.54 -16.49 -14.80
CA GLY A 441 0.11 -16.72 -14.69
C GLY A 441 -0.46 -16.25 -13.33
N PHE A 442 -1.59 -16.82 -12.97
CA PHE A 442 -2.38 -16.48 -11.79
C PHE A 442 -2.32 -17.62 -10.77
N THR A 443 -2.17 -17.29 -9.50
CA THR A 443 -2.19 -18.25 -8.39
C THR A 443 -3.20 -17.81 -7.35
N PHE A 444 -4.03 -18.71 -6.87
CA PHE A 444 -4.87 -18.46 -5.71
C PHE A 444 -4.02 -18.49 -4.43
N THR A 445 -4.47 -17.77 -3.41
CA THR A 445 -3.96 -17.87 -2.06
C THR A 445 -5.13 -18.02 -1.09
N LYS A 446 -4.90 -18.81 -0.04
CA LYS A 446 -5.92 -19.05 0.98
C LYS A 446 -5.30 -18.89 2.36
N ASP A 447 -6.02 -18.19 3.23
CA ASP A 447 -5.72 -18.15 4.65
C ASP A 447 -6.83 -18.86 5.44
N THR A 448 -6.46 -19.49 6.55
CA THR A 448 -7.42 -20.17 7.43
C THR A 448 -8.21 -19.20 8.31
N MET A 449 -7.81 -17.93 8.36
CA MET A 449 -8.42 -16.89 9.17
C MET A 449 -8.76 -15.67 8.33
N ASP A 450 -9.70 -14.86 8.81
CA ASP A 450 -10.11 -13.62 8.17
C ASP A 450 -8.97 -12.58 8.20
N ILE A 451 -8.62 -12.07 7.03
CA ILE A 451 -7.62 -11.02 6.85
C ILE A 451 -8.30 -9.65 6.87
N LYS A 452 -7.92 -8.82 7.83
CA LYS A 452 -8.44 -7.46 7.97
C LYS A 452 -7.82 -6.51 6.96
N SER A 453 -6.49 -6.52 6.84
CA SER A 453 -5.78 -5.69 5.87
C SER A 453 -4.49 -6.32 5.37
N VAL A 454 -4.07 -5.87 4.19
CA VAL A 454 -2.76 -6.16 3.58
C VAL A 454 -2.13 -4.83 3.21
N LYS A 455 -0.90 -4.59 3.62
CA LYS A 455 -0.13 -3.35 3.33
C LYS A 455 1.34 -3.70 3.17
N ASN A 456 2.11 -2.78 2.59
CA ASN A 456 3.56 -2.86 2.68
C ASN A 456 4.03 -2.00 3.85
N ASP A 457 4.90 -2.56 4.66
CA ASP A 457 5.57 -1.83 5.74
C ASP A 457 6.52 -0.80 5.15
N ALA A 458 6.37 0.45 5.53
CA ALA A 458 7.15 1.56 4.99
C ALA A 458 8.66 1.47 5.30
N LEU A 459 9.05 0.73 6.35
CA LEU A 459 10.44 0.61 6.78
C LEU A 459 11.17 -0.53 6.08
N SER A 460 10.53 -1.69 5.93
CA SER A 460 11.16 -2.88 5.33
C SER A 460 10.75 -3.11 3.86
N GLY A 461 9.65 -2.52 3.42
CA GLY A 461 9.04 -2.81 2.12
C GLY A 461 8.30 -4.15 2.05
N GLU A 462 8.39 -4.98 3.10
CA GLU A 462 7.77 -6.30 3.16
C GLU A 462 6.24 -6.20 3.34
N VAL A 463 5.54 -7.26 2.92
CA VAL A 463 4.09 -7.34 3.12
C VAL A 463 3.78 -7.63 4.58
N ILE A 464 2.92 -6.82 5.16
CA ILE A 464 2.30 -7.06 6.45
C ILE A 464 0.81 -7.32 6.29
N VAL A 465 0.30 -8.21 7.13
CA VAL A 465 -1.09 -8.65 7.13
C VAL A 465 -1.63 -8.53 8.54
N VAL A 466 -2.79 -7.89 8.70
CA VAL A 466 -3.50 -7.86 9.99
C VAL A 466 -4.52 -8.98 10.01
N ARG A 467 -4.37 -9.89 10.97
CA ARG A 467 -5.19 -11.08 11.12
C ARG A 467 -5.22 -11.53 12.57
N ASP A 468 -6.38 -11.94 13.09
CA ASP A 468 -6.54 -12.53 14.42
C ASP A 468 -5.88 -11.71 15.56
N GLY A 469 -6.09 -10.38 15.55
CA GLY A 469 -5.51 -9.48 16.55
C GLY A 469 -3.98 -9.35 16.49
N LYS A 470 -3.36 -9.73 15.38
CA LYS A 470 -1.91 -9.68 15.17
C LYS A 470 -1.55 -9.02 13.85
N VAL A 471 -0.39 -8.39 13.84
CA VAL A 471 0.32 -8.01 12.62
C VAL A 471 1.31 -9.13 12.29
N LEU A 472 1.16 -9.70 11.11
CA LEU A 472 2.02 -10.75 10.57
C LEU A 472 2.76 -10.20 9.37
N TRP A 473 3.93 -10.74 9.09
CA TRP A 473 4.68 -10.40 7.88
C TRP A 473 4.98 -11.62 7.02
N LEU A 474 5.20 -11.39 5.73
CA LEU A 474 5.66 -12.40 4.79
C LEU A 474 7.14 -12.13 4.49
N ASP A 475 8.00 -13.00 4.99
CA ASP A 475 9.45 -12.88 4.85
C ASP A 475 9.95 -13.66 3.61
N LEU A 476 10.48 -12.93 2.63
CA LEU A 476 11.07 -13.53 1.42
C LEU A 476 12.58 -13.77 1.52
N ARG A 477 13.20 -13.55 2.69
CA ARG A 477 14.63 -13.79 2.87
C ARG A 477 14.97 -15.27 2.70
N PRO A 478 16.19 -15.60 2.22
CA PRO A 478 16.61 -16.99 2.06
C PRO A 478 16.48 -17.79 3.35
N GLY A 479 15.85 -18.97 3.27
CA GLY A 479 15.67 -19.89 4.40
C GLY A 479 14.35 -19.73 5.15
N TYR A 480 13.40 -18.90 4.64
CA TYR A 480 12.06 -18.82 5.19
C TYR A 480 11.32 -20.15 5.14
N ASP A 481 10.44 -20.38 6.12
CA ASP A 481 9.47 -21.47 6.07
C ASP A 481 8.38 -21.16 5.05
N ILE A 482 7.91 -22.20 4.34
CA ILE A 482 6.87 -22.06 3.32
C ILE A 482 5.55 -22.69 3.77
N GLU A 483 4.45 -22.08 3.33
CA GLU A 483 3.13 -22.66 3.49
C GLU A 483 2.95 -23.88 2.57
N PRO A 484 2.16 -24.88 2.96
CA PRO A 484 1.76 -25.93 2.06
C PRO A 484 1.06 -25.36 0.83
N TYR A 485 1.43 -25.87 -0.33
CA TYR A 485 0.86 -25.43 -1.60
C TYR A 485 0.34 -26.63 -2.42
N VAL A 486 -0.57 -26.34 -3.33
CA VAL A 486 -1.09 -27.30 -4.32
C VAL A 486 -0.88 -26.73 -5.70
N TRP A 487 -0.36 -27.57 -6.60
CA TRP A 487 -0.23 -27.25 -8.02
C TRP A 487 -0.62 -28.46 -8.86
N ARG A 488 -1.52 -28.28 -9.82
CA ARG A 488 -1.97 -29.34 -10.74
C ARG A 488 -1.74 -28.93 -12.18
N SER A 489 -1.04 -29.82 -12.93
CA SER A 489 -0.68 -29.60 -14.34
C SER A 489 -1.90 -29.45 -15.24
N LYS A 490 -1.68 -28.99 -16.45
CA LYS A 490 -2.61 -29.20 -17.57
C LYS A 490 -2.97 -30.69 -17.75
N VAL A 491 -3.95 -30.95 -18.58
CA VAL A 491 -4.24 -32.32 -19.08
C VAL A 491 -3.30 -32.61 -20.25
N PHE A 492 -2.35 -33.50 -20.06
CA PHE A 492 -1.47 -33.98 -21.11
C PHE A 492 -2.16 -35.06 -21.92
N GLN A 493 -2.36 -34.83 -23.22
CA GLN A 493 -2.92 -35.79 -24.13
C GLN A 493 -1.81 -36.53 -24.87
N THR A 494 -1.82 -37.87 -24.83
CA THR A 494 -0.92 -38.69 -25.62
C THR A 494 -1.60 -39.08 -26.94
N PRO A 495 -0.87 -39.21 -28.08
CA PRO A 495 -1.44 -39.58 -29.39
C PRO A 495 -2.20 -40.89 -29.37
N PHE A 496 -1.79 -41.81 -28.52
CA PHE A 496 -2.42 -43.12 -28.31
C PHE A 496 -2.48 -43.42 -26.82
N ALA A 497 -3.48 -44.20 -26.39
CA ALA A 497 -3.58 -44.66 -25.03
C ALA A 497 -2.31 -45.45 -24.64
N LYS A 498 -1.59 -44.98 -23.62
CA LYS A 498 -0.31 -45.52 -23.11
C LYS A 498 -0.38 -45.74 -21.61
N ASN A 499 0.56 -46.55 -21.11
CA ASN A 499 0.84 -46.62 -19.71
C ASN A 499 2.21 -45.98 -19.45
N PHE A 500 2.33 -45.16 -18.43
CA PHE A 500 3.61 -44.68 -17.91
C PHE A 500 4.11 -45.63 -16.81
N ALA A 501 5.40 -45.97 -16.85
CA ALA A 501 5.97 -46.96 -15.95
C ALA A 501 6.42 -46.36 -14.63
N ALA A 502 6.95 -45.15 -14.68
CA ALA A 502 7.52 -44.47 -13.50
C ALA A 502 7.71 -42.98 -13.70
N TYR A 503 7.96 -42.29 -12.58
CA TYR A 503 8.31 -40.87 -12.56
C TYR A 503 9.44 -40.57 -11.55
N LYS A 504 10.05 -39.41 -11.69
CA LYS A 504 11.00 -38.79 -10.74
C LYS A 504 10.62 -37.35 -10.47
N THR A 505 10.73 -36.94 -9.22
CA THR A 505 10.57 -35.54 -8.77
C THR A 505 11.91 -35.05 -8.23
N TYR A 506 12.39 -33.93 -8.74
CA TYR A 506 13.64 -33.35 -8.28
C TYR A 506 13.33 -32.17 -7.37
N LEU A 507 13.89 -32.19 -6.16
CA LEU A 507 13.73 -31.17 -5.14
C LEU A 507 14.96 -30.25 -5.11
N TYR A 508 14.80 -29.04 -4.59
CA TYR A 508 15.91 -28.18 -4.21
C TYR A 508 16.40 -28.54 -2.79
N GLY A 509 17.72 -28.67 -2.64
CA GLY A 509 18.32 -29.08 -1.37
C GLY A 509 18.20 -30.59 -1.10
N ASN A 510 18.85 -31.04 -0.02
CA ASN A 510 18.67 -32.36 0.57
C ASN A 510 17.98 -32.14 1.92
N PRO A 511 16.65 -32.11 1.97
CA PRO A 511 15.98 -32.01 3.25
C PRO A 511 16.28 -33.23 4.09
N SER A 512 16.99 -33.03 5.20
CA SER A 512 17.28 -34.08 6.17
C SER A 512 16.06 -34.29 7.10
N PHE A 513 15.01 -34.90 6.60
CA PHE A 513 13.91 -35.35 7.43
C PHE A 513 14.11 -36.83 7.80
N ILE A 514 14.03 -37.13 9.09
CA ILE A 514 13.98 -38.52 9.60
C ILE A 514 12.51 -38.94 9.55
N PHE A 515 12.16 -39.74 8.55
CA PHE A 515 10.80 -40.26 8.43
C PHE A 515 10.57 -41.49 9.29
N PRO A 516 9.43 -41.62 9.98
CA PRO A 516 9.00 -42.91 10.52
C PRO A 516 8.67 -43.88 9.38
N ASN A 517 8.92 -45.15 9.62
CA ASN A 517 8.90 -46.31 8.73
C ASN A 517 7.69 -46.39 7.78
N PRO A 518 7.87 -46.64 6.47
CA PRO A 518 6.80 -46.70 5.51
C PRO A 518 6.05 -48.03 5.57
N GLN A 519 4.88 -48.03 6.10
CA GLN A 519 3.94 -49.13 5.87
C GLN A 519 2.57 -48.57 5.47
N ASN A 520 2.11 -48.99 4.31
CA ASN A 520 0.79 -48.90 3.70
C ASN A 520 0.62 -47.80 2.64
N TYR A 521 0.54 -48.30 1.43
CA TYR A 521 0.10 -47.60 0.24
C TYR A 521 -1.41 -47.31 0.37
N ASN A 522 -1.75 -46.08 0.73
CA ASN A 522 -3.15 -45.65 0.73
C ASN A 522 -3.36 -44.59 -0.35
N ILE A 523 -4.06 -44.94 -1.41
CA ILE A 523 -4.38 -44.02 -2.53
C ILE A 523 -5.18 -42.79 -2.07
N ASN A 524 -5.83 -42.86 -0.93
CA ASN A 524 -6.61 -41.77 -0.34
C ASN A 524 -5.82 -40.99 0.72
N GLN A 525 -4.48 -41.15 0.78
CA GLN A 525 -3.65 -40.45 1.75
C GLN A 525 -3.77 -38.94 1.59
N GLN A 526 -4.13 -38.27 2.68
CA GLN A 526 -4.09 -36.81 2.79
C GLN A 526 -2.65 -36.37 3.05
N PHE A 527 -2.29 -35.18 2.54
CA PHE A 527 -0.99 -34.56 2.82
C PHE A 527 -0.94 -34.06 4.26
N ASP A 528 0.11 -34.46 4.97
CA ASP A 528 0.42 -33.98 6.31
C ASP A 528 1.71 -33.14 6.26
N PRO A 529 1.59 -31.80 6.28
CA PRO A 529 2.77 -30.92 6.16
C PRO A 529 3.70 -30.98 7.38
N ALA A 530 3.28 -31.59 8.51
CA ALA A 530 4.12 -31.78 9.67
C ALA A 530 5.11 -32.94 9.52
N THR A 531 4.76 -33.95 8.71
CA THR A 531 5.52 -35.18 8.57
C THR A 531 5.97 -35.50 7.14
N GLN A 532 5.42 -34.79 6.14
CA GLN A 532 5.66 -35.06 4.73
C GLN A 532 6.23 -33.84 4.01
N LEU A 533 7.14 -34.05 3.05
CA LEU A 533 7.69 -33.00 2.20
C LEU A 533 6.77 -32.73 1.00
N ALA A 534 6.35 -33.76 0.32
CA ALA A 534 5.48 -33.68 -0.84
C ALA A 534 4.73 -34.99 -1.06
N ILE A 535 3.50 -34.89 -1.58
CA ILE A 535 2.79 -35.99 -2.24
C ILE A 535 2.65 -35.67 -3.71
N VAL A 536 2.98 -36.61 -4.57
CA VAL A 536 2.71 -36.56 -6.01
C VAL A 536 1.54 -37.45 -6.34
N ARG A 537 0.46 -36.86 -6.88
CA ARG A 537 -0.69 -37.58 -7.38
C ARG A 537 -0.65 -37.61 -8.90
N VAL A 538 -0.88 -38.79 -9.48
CA VAL A 538 -0.96 -38.99 -10.93
C VAL A 538 -2.37 -39.46 -11.28
N TYR A 539 -2.97 -38.76 -12.22
CA TYR A 539 -4.30 -39.08 -12.73
C TYR A 539 -4.20 -39.59 -14.17
N ALA A 540 -5.01 -40.60 -14.49
CA ALA A 540 -5.15 -41.19 -15.81
C ALA A 540 -6.62 -41.22 -16.22
N ASP A 541 -6.98 -40.56 -17.34
CA ASP A 541 -8.37 -40.38 -17.80
C ASP A 541 -9.30 -39.85 -16.67
N GLY A 542 -8.80 -38.88 -15.89
CA GLY A 542 -9.51 -38.25 -14.77
C GLY A 542 -9.61 -39.08 -13.50
N ARG A 543 -9.02 -40.28 -13.44
CA ARG A 543 -9.00 -41.13 -12.24
C ARG A 543 -7.64 -41.09 -11.56
N LEU A 544 -7.62 -40.96 -10.24
CA LEU A 544 -6.39 -41.08 -9.43
C LEU A 544 -5.85 -42.50 -9.52
N VAL A 545 -4.67 -42.68 -10.07
CA VAL A 545 -3.99 -43.96 -10.24
C VAL A 545 -2.79 -44.16 -9.32
N SER A 546 -2.23 -43.06 -8.81
CA SER A 546 -1.10 -43.12 -7.88
C SER A 546 -1.09 -41.89 -6.99
N ALA A 547 -0.84 -42.09 -5.68
CA ALA A 547 -0.52 -41.05 -4.72
C ALA A 547 0.71 -41.52 -3.93
N GLN A 548 1.84 -40.86 -4.08
CA GLN A 548 3.10 -41.29 -3.47
C GLN A 548 3.83 -40.12 -2.81
N GLU A 549 4.34 -40.40 -1.63
CA GLU A 549 5.17 -39.47 -0.90
C GLU A 549 6.57 -39.39 -1.55
N VAL A 550 7.09 -38.18 -1.74
CA VAL A 550 8.46 -37.91 -2.19
C VAL A 550 9.33 -37.67 -0.98
N ARG A 551 10.34 -38.52 -0.76
CA ARG A 551 11.25 -38.46 0.39
C ARG A 551 12.60 -37.89 0.05
N GLN A 552 13.05 -38.10 -1.20
CA GLN A 552 14.36 -37.69 -1.68
C GLN A 552 14.28 -37.13 -3.08
N SER A 553 15.17 -36.18 -3.39
CA SER A 553 15.31 -35.64 -4.74
C SER A 553 15.74 -36.74 -5.72
N GLY A 554 15.01 -36.87 -6.83
CA GLY A 554 15.27 -37.84 -7.87
C GLY A 554 14.90 -39.31 -7.53
N GLU A 555 14.15 -39.51 -6.42
CA GLU A 555 13.62 -40.82 -6.07
C GLU A 555 12.72 -41.36 -7.19
N LEU A 556 12.85 -42.68 -7.44
CA LEU A 556 12.13 -43.39 -8.48
C LEU A 556 10.81 -43.92 -7.95
N HIS A 557 9.71 -43.44 -8.48
CA HIS A 557 8.36 -43.91 -8.15
C HIS A 557 7.78 -44.70 -9.31
N ARG A 558 7.35 -45.95 -9.03
CA ARG A 558 6.69 -46.80 -10.03
C ARG A 558 5.19 -46.53 -10.08
N LEU A 559 4.63 -46.55 -11.29
CA LEU A 559 3.21 -46.43 -11.53
C LEU A 559 2.58 -47.81 -11.68
N PRO A 560 1.28 -47.99 -11.35
CA PRO A 560 0.56 -49.21 -11.57
C PRO A 560 0.59 -49.63 -13.04
N THR A 561 0.61 -50.94 -13.28
CA THR A 561 0.56 -51.54 -14.62
C THR A 561 -0.81 -52.16 -14.90
N GLY A 562 -1.06 -52.53 -16.14
CA GLY A 562 -2.30 -53.25 -16.52
C GLY A 562 -3.41 -52.39 -17.10
N PHE A 563 -3.20 -51.07 -17.26
CA PHE A 563 -4.13 -50.19 -17.94
C PHE A 563 -3.42 -49.25 -18.93
N LYS A 564 -4.18 -48.63 -19.82
CA LYS A 564 -3.70 -47.59 -20.74
C LYS A 564 -4.64 -46.41 -20.68
N ALA A 565 -4.09 -45.19 -20.66
CA ALA A 565 -4.83 -43.95 -20.65
C ALA A 565 -4.33 -42.98 -21.72
N GLN A 566 -5.17 -42.11 -22.17
CA GLN A 566 -4.82 -41.09 -23.16
C GLN A 566 -4.59 -39.72 -22.49
N PHE A 567 -5.24 -39.42 -21.37
CA PHE A 567 -5.17 -38.15 -20.67
C PHE A 567 -4.47 -38.33 -19.32
N TRP A 568 -3.45 -37.51 -19.07
CA TRP A 568 -2.63 -37.61 -17.89
C TRP A 568 -2.52 -36.26 -17.20
N GLU A 569 -2.59 -36.25 -15.86
CA GLU A 569 -2.44 -35.07 -15.04
C GLU A 569 -1.55 -35.38 -13.85
N ILE A 570 -0.77 -34.39 -13.43
CA ILE A 570 0.15 -34.50 -12.28
C ILE A 570 -0.24 -33.39 -11.29
N GLU A 571 -0.35 -33.78 -10.03
CA GLU A 571 -0.63 -32.87 -8.95
C GLU A 571 0.45 -33.00 -7.87
N PHE A 572 0.91 -31.87 -7.40
CA PHE A 572 1.84 -31.73 -6.27
C PHE A 572 1.08 -31.08 -5.13
N GLU A 573 1.17 -31.69 -3.97
CA GLU A 573 0.81 -31.07 -2.68
C GLU A 573 2.07 -31.14 -1.82
N ALA A 574 2.67 -30.00 -1.49
CA ALA A 574 4.02 -29.98 -0.96
C ALA A 574 4.29 -28.80 -0.02
N LYS A 575 5.28 -28.98 0.86
CA LYS A 575 5.92 -27.95 1.70
C LYS A 575 7.43 -27.95 1.43
N VAL A 576 7.84 -28.11 0.18
CA VAL A 576 9.25 -28.12 -0.25
C VAL A 576 9.35 -27.60 -1.66
N LYS A 577 10.44 -26.93 -2.00
CA LYS A 577 10.68 -26.42 -3.36
C LYS A 577 10.98 -27.55 -4.35
N ILE A 578 10.13 -27.65 -5.40
CA ILE A 578 10.27 -28.65 -6.49
C ILE A 578 10.96 -27.99 -7.68
N LYS A 579 12.06 -28.61 -8.12
CA LYS A 579 12.87 -28.14 -9.25
C LYS A 579 12.28 -28.55 -10.59
N SER A 580 11.90 -29.83 -10.72
CA SER A 580 11.40 -30.41 -11.96
C SER A 580 10.74 -31.76 -11.73
N PHE A 581 9.94 -32.19 -12.72
CA PHE A 581 9.28 -33.49 -12.72
C PHE A 581 9.45 -34.16 -14.07
N GLN A 582 9.58 -35.50 -14.06
CA GLN A 582 9.71 -36.31 -15.26
C GLN A 582 8.96 -37.63 -15.12
N MET A 583 8.18 -38.02 -16.12
CA MET A 583 7.45 -39.28 -16.19
C MET A 583 7.65 -39.94 -17.54
N ALA A 584 7.96 -41.24 -17.57
CA ALA A 584 8.27 -41.98 -18.80
C ALA A 584 7.58 -43.33 -18.88
N THR A 585 7.45 -43.84 -20.10
CA THR A 585 6.81 -45.15 -20.40
C THR A 585 7.69 -46.31 -20.05
N SER A 586 8.99 -46.11 -19.88
CA SER A 586 9.96 -47.15 -19.46
C SER A 586 11.03 -46.59 -18.54
N MET A 587 11.63 -47.46 -17.74
CA MET A 587 12.79 -47.10 -16.87
C MET A 587 14.01 -46.64 -17.70
N LYS A 588 14.21 -47.21 -18.90
CA LYS A 588 15.29 -46.83 -19.79
C LYS A 588 15.12 -45.41 -20.31
N GLU A 589 13.89 -45.03 -20.69
CA GLU A 589 13.58 -43.67 -21.10
C GLU A 589 13.77 -42.67 -19.95
N LEU A 590 13.34 -43.03 -18.72
CA LEU A 590 13.50 -42.19 -17.55
C LEU A 590 14.96 -41.96 -17.14
N ALA A 591 15.87 -42.88 -17.50
CA ALA A 591 17.30 -42.76 -17.27
C ALA A 591 18.00 -41.87 -18.31
N LEU A 592 17.40 -41.68 -19.49
CA LEU A 592 17.91 -40.87 -20.61
C LEU A 592 17.37 -39.44 -20.60
N VAL A 593 16.43 -39.15 -19.73
CA VAL A 593 15.74 -37.87 -19.56
C VAL A 593 16.30 -37.11 -18.40
#